data_d5580161872bed1ac3e29ce8d3c87f26
#
_entry.id   d5580161872bed1ac3e29ce8d3c87f26
#
_cell.length_a   1.000
_cell.length_b   1.000
_cell.length_c   1.000
_cell.angle_alpha   90.00
_cell.angle_beta   90.00
_cell.angle_gamma   90.00
#
_symmetry.space_group_name_H-M   'P 1'
#
loop_
_entity.id
_entity.type
_entity.pdbx_description
1 polymer ?
#
loop_
_entity_poly.entity_id
_entity_poly.type
_entity_poly.pdbx_seq_one_letter_code
_entity_poly.pdbx_strand_id
1 'polypeptide(L)'
;MQVYYFYRHQSDGYVFLSREKHTEHILEFFWIDSVRSDVVSQNEEWQQKIQQLAEVSINEFHMRDIANIEHPCAFDTLEEYDLLIFRKLVTPDDEIKNGESHESVFGLATTPISFIFTPKVLISVREQGNKSIENYIQRLENILCKTLEEQNKTRKLPNSPVDLCLRLLNSMVDG
;
A
#
# COMPACT_ATOMS: atom_id res chain seq x y z
N MET A 1 2.48 7.83 7.68
CA MET A 1 1.29 7.04 7.34
C MET A 1 0.32 7.91 6.56
N GLN A 2 -0.09 7.43 5.41
CA GLN A 2 -1.09 8.09 4.55
C GLN A 2 -2.28 7.16 4.37
N VAL A 3 -3.49 7.74 4.33
CA VAL A 3 -4.72 6.97 4.17
C VAL A 3 -5.53 7.55 3.02
N TYR A 4 -5.99 6.67 2.14
CA TYR A 4 -6.82 7.01 0.99
C TYR A 4 -8.10 6.18 1.04
N TYR A 5 -9.26 6.86 0.94
CA TYR A 5 -10.56 6.22 0.99
C TYR A 5 -11.16 6.17 -0.41
N PHE A 6 -11.67 5.01 -0.79
CA PHE A 6 -12.32 4.76 -2.07
C PHE A 6 -13.80 4.54 -1.82
N TYR A 7 -14.61 5.46 -2.29
CA TYR A 7 -16.04 5.48 -2.10
C TYR A 7 -16.78 5.20 -3.39
N ARG A 8 -17.94 4.57 -3.29
CA ARG A 8 -18.88 4.47 -4.39
C ARG A 8 -19.92 5.59 -4.29
N HIS A 9 -20.05 6.35 -5.35
CA HIS A 9 -21.04 7.41 -5.45
C HIS A 9 -22.43 6.82 -5.53
N GLN A 10 -23.36 7.27 -4.69
CA GLN A 10 -24.70 6.69 -4.61
C GLN A 10 -25.52 6.88 -5.87
N SER A 11 -25.36 8.00 -6.60
CA SER A 11 -26.21 8.33 -7.74
C SER A 11 -25.79 7.65 -9.04
N ASP A 12 -24.48 7.52 -9.32
CA ASP A 12 -23.96 7.00 -10.59
C ASP A 12 -23.15 5.71 -10.45
N GLY A 13 -22.84 5.30 -9.24
CA GLY A 13 -22.10 4.06 -8.97
C GLY A 13 -20.61 4.11 -9.29
N TYR A 14 -20.05 5.26 -9.65
CA TYR A 14 -18.62 5.40 -9.90
C TYR A 14 -17.83 5.46 -8.59
N VAL A 15 -16.61 4.92 -8.63
CA VAL A 15 -15.68 5.01 -7.50
C VAL A 15 -14.97 6.35 -7.54
N PHE A 16 -14.90 7.02 -6.41
CA PHE A 16 -14.14 8.26 -6.26
C PHE A 16 -13.20 8.18 -5.04
N LEU A 17 -12.19 9.02 -5.05
CA LEU A 17 -11.12 9.05 -4.06
C LEU A 17 -11.33 10.20 -3.08
N SER A 18 -11.06 9.95 -1.78
CA SER A 18 -11.11 10.97 -0.74
C SER A 18 -10.02 10.74 0.31
N ARG A 19 -9.52 11.82 0.91
CA ARG A 19 -8.63 11.75 2.08
C ARG A 19 -9.39 11.58 3.39
N GLU A 20 -10.67 11.89 3.38
CA GLU A 20 -11.51 11.93 4.57
C GLU A 20 -12.64 10.92 4.50
N LYS A 21 -13.10 10.51 5.68
CA LYS A 21 -14.28 9.66 5.76
C LYS A 21 -15.55 10.47 5.45
N HIS A 22 -16.41 9.88 4.65
CA HIS A 22 -17.73 10.41 4.32
C HIS A 22 -18.80 9.46 4.83
N THR A 23 -19.89 10.01 5.38
CA THR A 23 -21.04 9.22 5.82
C THR A 23 -22.13 9.11 4.74
N GLU A 24 -22.05 9.95 3.71
CA GLU A 24 -23.05 10.05 2.65
C GLU A 24 -22.88 9.04 1.51
N HIS A 25 -21.70 8.40 1.45
CA HIS A 25 -21.34 7.50 0.36
C HIS A 25 -20.93 6.13 0.93
N ILE A 26 -20.97 5.11 0.07
CA ILE A 26 -20.59 3.76 0.45
C ILE A 26 -19.08 3.60 0.36
N LEU A 27 -18.43 3.28 1.48
CA LEU A 27 -17.01 2.98 1.49
C LEU A 27 -16.77 1.61 0.86
N GLU A 28 -16.06 1.59 -0.28
CA GLU A 28 -15.66 0.34 -0.91
C GLU A 28 -14.48 -0.29 -0.19
N PHE A 29 -13.42 0.49 -0.01
CA PHE A 29 -12.23 0.09 0.74
C PHE A 29 -11.35 1.32 1.03
N PHE A 30 -10.29 1.13 1.80
CA PHE A 30 -9.29 2.17 2.00
C PHE A 30 -7.88 1.59 1.98
N TRP A 31 -6.92 2.45 1.69
CA TRP A 31 -5.51 2.11 1.60
C TRP A 31 -4.72 2.88 2.64
N ILE A 32 -3.94 2.15 3.44
CA ILE A 32 -3.01 2.73 4.42
C ILE A 32 -1.60 2.44 3.91
N ASP A 33 -0.85 3.49 3.57
CA ASP A 33 0.54 3.37 3.14
C ASP A 33 1.49 3.84 4.24
N SER A 34 2.53 3.07 4.51
CA SER A 34 3.53 3.35 5.52
C SER A 34 4.93 3.05 5.00
N VAL A 35 5.91 3.78 5.53
CA VAL A 35 7.32 3.54 5.25
C VAL A 35 7.86 2.57 6.31
N ARG A 36 8.63 1.56 5.90
CA ARG A 36 9.14 0.54 6.81
C ARG A 36 9.92 1.11 7.99
N SER A 37 10.77 2.12 7.76
CA SER A 37 11.54 2.74 8.84
C SER A 37 10.65 3.31 9.95
N ASP A 38 9.52 3.89 9.59
CA ASP A 38 8.54 4.41 10.58
C ASP A 38 7.88 3.27 11.33
N VAL A 39 7.53 2.19 10.64
CA VAL A 39 6.94 0.99 11.26
C VAL A 39 7.91 0.35 12.26
N VAL A 40 9.19 0.26 11.92
CA VAL A 40 10.21 -0.31 12.79
C VAL A 40 10.47 0.58 13.99
N SER A 41 10.61 1.89 13.80
CA SER A 41 10.94 2.84 14.87
C SER A 41 9.77 3.10 15.83
N GLN A 42 8.53 3.01 15.35
CA GLN A 42 7.31 3.28 16.12
C GLN A 42 6.33 2.10 16.06
N ASN A 43 6.85 0.91 16.26
CA ASN A 43 6.13 -0.34 16.05
C ASN A 43 4.80 -0.41 16.82
N GLU A 44 4.83 -0.16 18.14
CA GLU A 44 3.62 -0.24 18.98
C GLU A 44 2.59 0.80 18.58
N GLU A 45 3.01 2.04 18.35
CA GLU A 45 2.14 3.12 17.94
C GLU A 45 1.52 2.84 16.57
N TRP A 46 2.31 2.32 15.65
CA TRP A 46 1.84 1.96 14.32
C TRP A 46 0.78 0.85 14.39
N GLN A 47 1.04 -0.21 15.17
CA GLN A 47 0.09 -1.30 15.34
C GLN A 47 -1.22 -0.83 15.98
N GLN A 48 -1.14 0.08 16.95
CA GLN A 48 -2.33 0.66 17.56
C GLN A 48 -3.16 1.45 16.54
N LYS A 49 -2.51 2.26 15.70
CA LYS A 49 -3.20 3.00 14.63
C LYS A 49 -3.86 2.07 13.62
N ILE A 50 -3.18 1.00 13.23
CA ILE A 50 -3.73 0.00 12.32
C ILE A 50 -4.96 -0.67 12.96
N GLN A 51 -4.89 -1.02 14.23
CA GLN A 51 -6.02 -1.60 14.95
C GLN A 51 -7.21 -0.63 14.99
N GLN A 52 -6.96 0.63 15.25
CA GLN A 52 -8.01 1.67 15.30
C GLN A 52 -8.64 1.91 13.93
N LEU A 53 -7.84 1.97 12.87
CA LEU A 53 -8.31 2.31 11.53
C LEU A 53 -8.91 1.13 10.79
N ALA A 54 -8.28 -0.04 10.90
CA ALA A 54 -8.58 -1.20 10.06
C ALA A 54 -9.12 -2.40 10.83
N GLU A 55 -9.13 -2.35 12.15
CA GLU A 55 -9.53 -3.48 13.02
C GLU A 55 -8.72 -4.74 12.74
N VAL A 56 -7.44 -4.57 12.38
CA VAL A 56 -6.51 -5.66 12.10
C VAL A 56 -5.44 -5.70 13.18
N SER A 57 -5.26 -6.87 13.80
CA SER A 57 -4.15 -7.16 14.70
C SER A 57 -3.15 -8.05 13.98
N ILE A 58 -1.96 -7.51 13.72
CA ILE A 58 -0.95 -8.23 12.95
C ILE A 58 -0.20 -9.17 13.87
N ASN A 59 -0.05 -10.43 13.43
CA ASN A 59 0.69 -11.47 14.13
C ASN A 59 2.14 -11.03 14.36
N GLU A 60 2.70 -11.35 15.53
CA GLU A 60 4.07 -10.98 15.90
C GLU A 60 5.12 -11.52 14.91
N PHE A 61 4.95 -12.73 14.42
CA PHE A 61 5.85 -13.32 13.43
C PHE A 61 5.80 -12.53 12.11
N HIS A 62 4.62 -12.12 11.68
CA HIS A 62 4.45 -11.29 10.49
C HIS A 62 5.05 -9.90 10.68
N MET A 63 4.97 -9.33 11.87
CA MET A 63 5.66 -8.06 12.17
C MET A 63 7.16 -8.17 12.03
N ARG A 64 7.75 -9.29 12.46
CA ARG A 64 9.18 -9.57 12.25
C ARG A 64 9.53 -9.71 10.77
N ASP A 65 8.67 -10.39 10.01
CA ASP A 65 8.87 -10.57 8.56
C ASP A 65 8.80 -9.22 7.83
N ILE A 66 7.85 -8.38 8.18
CA ILE A 66 7.70 -7.03 7.61
C ILE A 66 8.92 -6.15 7.94
N ALA A 67 9.47 -6.27 9.12
CA ALA A 67 10.66 -5.52 9.55
C ALA A 67 11.96 -6.03 8.92
N ASN A 68 11.99 -7.25 8.42
CA ASN A 68 13.19 -7.89 7.89
C ASN A 68 13.43 -7.50 6.44
N ILE A 69 14.45 -6.65 6.21
CA ILE A 69 14.84 -6.18 4.87
C ILE A 69 15.26 -7.32 3.92
N GLU A 70 15.66 -8.46 4.47
CA GLU A 70 16.15 -9.61 3.71
C GLU A 70 15.09 -10.70 3.51
N HIS A 71 13.87 -10.49 4.02
CA HIS A 71 12.82 -11.50 3.92
C HIS A 71 12.51 -11.82 2.46
N PRO A 72 12.48 -13.11 2.06
CA PRO A 72 12.17 -13.48 0.69
C PRO A 72 10.70 -13.19 0.35
N CYS A 73 10.36 -13.23 -0.94
CA CYS A 73 8.96 -13.20 -1.36
C CYS A 73 8.19 -14.31 -0.65
N ALA A 74 7.02 -13.97 -0.14
CA ALA A 74 6.19 -14.88 0.63
C ALA A 74 4.72 -14.50 0.52
N PHE A 75 3.85 -15.48 0.62
CA PHE A 75 2.41 -15.26 0.76
C PHE A 75 1.90 -16.16 1.90
N ASP A 76 1.15 -15.56 2.82
CA ASP A 76 0.56 -16.27 3.94
C ASP A 76 -0.89 -15.83 4.14
N THR A 77 -1.78 -16.78 4.38
CA THR A 77 -3.19 -16.54 4.59
C THR A 77 -3.56 -16.86 6.03
N LEU A 78 -4.05 -15.87 6.74
CA LEU A 78 -4.66 -16.04 8.06
C LEU A 78 -6.17 -15.85 7.94
N GLU A 79 -6.87 -16.16 9.03
CA GLU A 79 -8.32 -15.98 9.09
C GLU A 79 -8.73 -14.50 9.01
N GLU A 80 -7.90 -13.61 9.58
CA GLU A 80 -8.20 -12.18 9.68
C GLU A 80 -7.64 -11.34 8.52
N TYR A 81 -6.55 -11.76 7.90
CA TYR A 81 -5.90 -11.03 6.81
C TYR A 81 -4.99 -11.94 5.99
N ASP A 82 -4.64 -11.48 4.80
CA ASP A 82 -3.59 -12.07 3.97
C ASP A 82 -2.35 -11.18 4.00
N LEU A 83 -1.18 -11.80 3.97
CA LEU A 83 0.12 -11.12 3.88
C LEU A 83 0.84 -11.53 2.62
N LEU A 84 1.24 -10.55 1.82
CA LEU A 84 2.11 -10.73 0.66
C LEU A 84 3.36 -9.89 0.85
N ILE A 85 4.53 -10.53 0.80
CA ILE A 85 5.82 -9.85 0.74
C ILE A 85 6.38 -10.03 -0.67
N PHE A 86 6.62 -8.93 -1.35
CA PHE A 86 7.15 -8.88 -2.69
C PHE A 86 8.50 -8.16 -2.69
N ARG A 87 9.44 -8.63 -3.50
CA ARG A 87 10.74 -7.97 -3.66
C ARG A 87 10.83 -7.32 -5.03
N LYS A 88 10.97 -6.00 -5.02
CA LYS A 88 11.15 -5.19 -6.22
C LYS A 88 12.64 -5.06 -6.53
N LEU A 89 13.01 -5.17 -7.79
CA LEU A 89 14.34 -4.78 -8.24
C LEU A 89 14.53 -3.27 -8.06
N VAL A 90 15.65 -2.90 -7.44
CA VAL A 90 16.03 -1.49 -7.33
C VAL A 90 16.50 -1.01 -8.68
N THR A 91 15.86 0.03 -9.21
CA THR A 91 16.19 0.64 -10.49
C THR A 91 16.92 1.98 -10.27
N PRO A 92 17.55 2.57 -11.31
CA PRO A 92 18.19 3.88 -11.17
C PRO A 92 17.25 5.00 -10.73
N ASP A 93 15.96 4.86 -10.98
CA ASP A 93 14.96 5.85 -10.57
C ASP A 93 14.63 5.78 -9.08
N ASP A 94 14.89 4.64 -8.44
CA ASP A 94 14.64 4.48 -7.01
C ASP A 94 15.67 5.28 -6.19
N GLU A 95 15.19 5.85 -5.08
CA GLU A 95 16.02 6.58 -4.12
C GLU A 95 16.18 5.79 -2.82
N ILE A 96 16.44 4.49 -2.94
CA ILE A 96 16.61 3.59 -1.81
C ILE A 96 17.96 3.84 -1.15
N LYS A 97 17.97 4.06 0.17
CA LYS A 97 19.18 4.29 0.95
C LYS A 97 20.01 3.01 1.07
N ASN A 98 21.32 3.16 1.25
CA ASN A 98 22.21 2.06 1.55
C ASN A 98 21.74 1.36 2.83
N GLY A 99 21.67 0.02 2.78
CA GLY A 99 21.19 -0.81 3.89
C GLY A 99 19.68 -1.07 3.88
N GLU A 100 18.92 -0.40 3.02
CA GLU A 100 17.48 -0.62 2.83
C GLU A 100 17.17 -1.50 1.61
N SER A 101 18.20 -2.06 1.00
CA SER A 101 18.09 -3.04 -0.08
C SER A 101 19.01 -4.23 0.22
N HIS A 102 18.69 -5.36 -0.35
CA HIS A 102 19.50 -6.56 -0.28
C HIS A 102 20.06 -6.90 -1.66
N GLU A 103 21.38 -7.03 -1.75
CA GLU A 103 22.07 -7.39 -2.99
C GLU A 103 22.24 -8.90 -3.06
N SER A 104 21.77 -9.51 -4.14
CA SER A 104 21.94 -10.93 -4.38
C SER A 104 23.39 -11.26 -4.80
N VAL A 105 23.73 -12.57 -4.83
CA VAL A 105 25.02 -13.05 -5.33
C VAL A 105 25.29 -12.67 -6.79
N PHE A 106 24.27 -12.29 -7.55
CA PHE A 106 24.37 -11.83 -8.94
C PHE A 106 24.51 -10.30 -9.06
N GLY A 107 24.66 -9.58 -7.97
CA GLY A 107 24.79 -8.12 -7.97
C GLY A 107 23.47 -7.36 -8.18
N LEU A 108 22.33 -8.04 -8.07
CA LEU A 108 21.02 -7.42 -8.20
C LEU A 108 20.50 -6.97 -6.84
N ALA A 109 20.30 -5.66 -6.68
CA ALA A 109 19.71 -5.10 -5.48
C ALA A 109 18.18 -5.22 -5.56
N THR A 110 17.56 -5.68 -4.47
CA THR A 110 16.11 -5.72 -4.31
C THR A 110 15.68 -5.10 -3.00
N THR A 111 14.46 -4.59 -2.97
CA THR A 111 13.87 -4.01 -1.77
C THR A 111 12.49 -4.61 -1.53
N PRO A 112 12.14 -4.91 -0.26
CA PRO A 112 10.84 -5.53 0.01
C PRO A 112 9.73 -4.51 0.07
N ILE A 113 8.54 -4.96 -0.25
CA ILE A 113 7.28 -4.30 0.07
C ILE A 113 6.34 -5.34 0.65
N SER A 114 5.67 -5.01 1.75
CA SER A 114 4.70 -5.87 2.39
C SER A 114 3.30 -5.33 2.16
N PHE A 115 2.39 -6.22 1.80
CA PHE A 115 0.97 -5.93 1.66
C PHE A 115 0.18 -6.79 2.62
N ILE A 116 -0.63 -6.14 3.45
CA ILE A 116 -1.59 -6.81 4.31
C ILE A 116 -2.96 -6.41 3.81
N PHE A 117 -3.81 -7.37 3.52
CA PHE A 117 -5.12 -7.03 2.98
C PHE A 117 -6.24 -7.89 3.52
N THR A 118 -7.38 -7.25 3.64
CA THR A 118 -8.69 -7.81 3.98
C THR A 118 -9.66 -7.43 2.87
N PRO A 119 -10.92 -7.86 2.90
CA PRO A 119 -11.89 -7.36 1.91
C PRO A 119 -12.10 -5.85 1.90
N LYS A 120 -11.71 -5.14 2.97
CA LYS A 120 -12.00 -3.70 3.14
C LYS A 120 -10.79 -2.80 3.20
N VAL A 121 -9.58 -3.33 3.36
CA VAL A 121 -8.38 -2.51 3.50
C VAL A 121 -7.18 -3.15 2.83
N LEU A 122 -6.33 -2.30 2.25
CA LEU A 122 -4.96 -2.62 1.87
C LEU A 122 -4.02 -1.82 2.76
N ILE A 123 -3.09 -2.51 3.42
CA ILE A 123 -2.02 -1.89 4.20
C ILE A 123 -0.72 -2.20 3.49
N SER A 124 0.03 -1.19 3.09
CA SER A 124 1.34 -1.37 2.47
C SER A 124 2.44 -0.83 3.38
N VAL A 125 3.54 -1.58 3.46
CA VAL A 125 4.77 -1.18 4.15
C VAL A 125 5.91 -1.30 3.15
N ARG A 126 6.51 -0.18 2.79
CA ARG A 126 7.52 -0.11 1.73
C ARG A 126 8.71 0.72 2.18
N GLU A 127 9.80 0.65 1.44
CA GLU A 127 10.93 1.53 1.64
C GLU A 127 10.63 2.94 1.13
N GLN A 128 11.14 3.94 1.83
CA GLN A 128 11.16 5.30 1.29
C GLN A 128 12.02 5.33 0.03
N GLY A 129 11.57 6.01 -1.00
CA GLY A 129 12.30 6.06 -2.28
C GLY A 129 11.90 4.99 -3.29
N ASN A 130 10.95 4.11 -2.94
CA ASN A 130 10.34 3.20 -3.91
C ASN A 130 9.50 4.02 -4.89
N LYS A 131 10.10 4.34 -6.06
CA LYS A 131 9.49 5.27 -7.03
C LYS A 131 8.21 4.75 -7.66
N SER A 132 8.05 3.44 -7.80
CA SER A 132 6.81 2.87 -8.34
C SER A 132 5.62 3.23 -7.44
N ILE A 133 5.79 3.09 -6.13
CA ILE A 133 4.74 3.44 -5.16
C ILE A 133 4.56 4.97 -5.08
N GLU A 134 5.66 5.71 -5.00
CA GLU A 134 5.61 7.17 -4.92
C GLU A 134 4.94 7.78 -6.15
N ASN A 135 5.22 7.26 -7.34
CA ASN A 135 4.58 7.72 -8.58
C ASN A 135 3.08 7.39 -8.59
N TYR A 136 2.69 6.22 -8.07
CA TYR A 136 1.28 5.87 -7.94
C TYR A 136 0.57 6.83 -6.99
N ILE A 137 1.17 7.09 -5.83
CA ILE A 137 0.66 8.07 -4.85
C ILE A 137 0.52 9.44 -5.50
N GLN A 138 1.51 9.90 -6.26
CA GLN A 138 1.44 11.18 -6.95
C GLN A 138 0.25 11.26 -7.92
N ARG A 139 -0.05 10.16 -8.60
CA ARG A 139 -1.24 10.09 -9.47
C ARG A 139 -2.54 10.20 -8.67
N LEU A 140 -2.62 9.55 -7.50
CA LEU A 140 -3.77 9.69 -6.62
C LEU A 140 -3.91 11.13 -6.09
N GLU A 141 -2.79 11.75 -5.71
CA GLU A 141 -2.79 13.14 -5.25
C GLU A 141 -3.30 14.09 -6.35
N ASN A 142 -2.93 13.85 -7.60
CA ASN A 142 -3.44 14.62 -8.74
C ASN A 142 -4.95 14.43 -8.91
N ILE A 143 -5.47 13.22 -8.69
CA ILE A 143 -6.90 12.92 -8.74
C ILE A 143 -7.64 13.64 -7.61
N LEU A 144 -7.06 13.66 -6.39
CA LEU A 144 -7.64 14.34 -5.23
C LEU A 144 -7.81 15.84 -5.44
N CYS A 145 -7.02 16.45 -6.31
CA CYS A 145 -7.17 17.87 -6.68
C CYS A 145 -8.36 18.14 -7.61
N LYS A 146 -8.98 17.09 -8.14
CA LYS A 146 -10.12 17.21 -9.08
C LYS A 146 -11.46 17.17 -8.35
N THR A 147 -12.47 17.78 -8.95
CA THR A 147 -13.85 17.64 -8.47
C THR A 147 -14.37 16.21 -8.72
N LEU A 148 -15.48 15.85 -8.07
CA LEU A 148 -16.11 14.54 -8.28
C LEU A 148 -16.47 14.29 -9.75
N GLU A 149 -16.99 15.31 -10.44
CA GLU A 149 -17.31 15.22 -11.87
C GLU A 149 -16.06 14.99 -12.73
N GLU A 150 -14.97 15.67 -12.43
CA GLU A 150 -13.71 15.51 -13.14
C GLU A 150 -13.08 14.13 -12.86
N GLN A 151 -13.21 13.61 -11.64
CA GLN A 151 -12.75 12.27 -11.30
C GLN A 151 -13.47 11.19 -12.12
N ASN A 152 -14.77 11.36 -12.36
CA ASN A 152 -15.57 10.41 -13.15
C ASN A 152 -15.11 10.30 -14.61
N LYS A 153 -14.43 11.33 -15.13
CA LYS A 153 -13.89 11.37 -16.49
C LYS A 153 -12.47 10.81 -16.59
N THR A 154 -11.85 10.45 -15.47
CA THR A 154 -10.49 9.94 -15.44
C THR A 154 -10.47 8.41 -15.56
N ARG A 155 -9.25 7.84 -15.54
CA ARG A 155 -9.07 6.40 -15.54
C ARG A 155 -9.83 5.77 -14.37
N LYS A 156 -10.36 4.59 -14.61
CA LYS A 156 -11.03 3.79 -13.60
C LYS A 156 -10.14 3.59 -12.38
N LEU A 157 -10.61 4.01 -11.22
CA LEU A 157 -9.97 3.78 -9.93
C LEU A 157 -10.10 2.30 -9.52
N PRO A 158 -9.18 1.78 -8.70
CA PRO A 158 -9.35 0.44 -8.14
C PRO A 158 -10.61 0.36 -7.29
N ASN A 159 -11.25 -0.81 -7.30
CA ASN A 159 -12.50 -1.04 -6.59
C ASN A 159 -12.39 -2.01 -5.41
N SER A 160 -11.20 -2.54 -5.17
CA SER A 160 -10.95 -3.47 -4.08
C SER A 160 -9.48 -3.41 -3.63
N PRO A 161 -9.18 -3.89 -2.41
CA PRO A 161 -7.79 -4.01 -1.96
C PRO A 161 -6.92 -4.86 -2.89
N VAL A 162 -7.46 -5.96 -3.40
CA VAL A 162 -6.74 -6.86 -4.32
C VAL A 162 -6.46 -6.16 -5.66
N ASP A 163 -7.44 -5.45 -6.21
CA ASP A 163 -7.26 -4.69 -7.46
C ASP A 163 -6.14 -3.65 -7.30
N LEU A 164 -6.16 -2.89 -6.21
CA LEU A 164 -5.10 -1.92 -5.92
C LEU A 164 -3.74 -2.61 -5.78
N CYS A 165 -3.67 -3.70 -5.03
CA CYS A 165 -2.44 -4.46 -4.84
C CYS A 165 -1.86 -4.92 -6.20
N LEU A 166 -2.69 -5.45 -7.08
CA LEU A 166 -2.28 -5.89 -8.42
C LEU A 166 -1.75 -4.73 -9.26
N ARG A 167 -2.38 -3.57 -9.19
CA ARG A 167 -1.91 -2.36 -9.91
C ARG A 167 -0.55 -1.89 -9.40
N LEU A 168 -0.33 -1.93 -8.09
CA LEU A 168 0.95 -1.59 -7.49
C LEU A 168 2.04 -2.60 -7.89
N LEU A 169 1.72 -3.89 -7.86
CA LEU A 169 2.65 -4.95 -8.32
C LEU A 169 3.02 -4.76 -9.79
N ASN A 170 2.03 -4.50 -10.66
CA ASN A 170 2.29 -4.25 -12.08
C ASN A 170 3.21 -3.05 -12.29
N SER A 171 3.01 -1.97 -11.54
CA SER A 171 3.86 -0.80 -11.65
C SER A 171 5.32 -1.07 -11.22
N MET A 172 5.53 -2.01 -10.29
CA MET A 172 6.86 -2.40 -9.84
C MET A 172 7.56 -3.37 -10.81
N VAL A 173 6.80 -4.20 -11.50
CA VAL A 173 7.34 -5.15 -12.49
C VAL A 173 7.67 -4.46 -13.81
N ASP A 174 6.80 -3.56 -14.27
CA ASP A 174 6.94 -2.85 -15.54
C ASP A 174 7.90 -1.66 -15.47
N GLY A 175 8.23 -1.23 -14.26
CA GLY A 175 9.16 -0.13 -14.05
C GLY A 175 10.60 -0.56 -14.12
#